data_60a017b1c6350f78a4dde709038f5263
#
_entry.id   60a017b1c6350f78a4dde709038f5263
#
_cell.length_a   1.000
_cell.length_b   1.000
_cell.length_c   1.000
_cell.angle_alpha   90.00
_cell.angle_beta   90.00
_cell.angle_gamma   90.00
#
_symmetry.space_group_name_H-M   'P 1'
#
loop_
_entity.id
_entity.type
_entity.pdbx_description
1 polymer ?
#
loop_
_entity_poly.entity_id
_entity_poly.type
_entity_poly.pdbx_seq_one_letter_code
_entity_poly.pdbx_strand_id
1 'polypeptide(L)'
;MTSHTATLTTDQATQLVAHLQAGPYDLKEVPYARISGAKKDLNVTLYLSGKLVVQGKGTKDFIEFVLEPEILGAATLGYESTLDPSLLDARIGVDESGKGDFFGPLCVAAVYVNKSVLNAWKTVGIRDSKSVGSDAQIVHLNRAIRETPGCQVSVIAIGNEAYNRLHVRHGSVNTVLAWGHARAIENLLERGPLLNPPPIRAISDQFASSKTTVERAL
;
A
#
# COMPACT_ATOMS: atom_id res chain seq x y z
N MET A 1 -11.68 -6.56 0.73
CA MET A 1 -10.65 -6.52 1.80
C MET A 1 -10.72 -7.87 2.51
N THR A 2 -9.60 -8.58 2.56
CA THR A 2 -9.52 -9.93 3.16
C THR A 2 -8.86 -9.95 4.53
N SER A 3 -8.19 -8.87 4.92
CA SER A 3 -7.57 -8.69 6.22
C SER A 3 -7.50 -7.21 6.59
N HIS A 4 -7.67 -6.92 7.88
CA HIS A 4 -7.52 -5.59 8.49
C HIS A 4 -6.83 -5.74 9.84
N THR A 5 -6.00 -4.76 10.18
CA THR A 5 -5.29 -4.72 11.47
C THR A 5 -5.40 -3.31 12.05
N ALA A 6 -5.75 -3.23 13.33
CA ALA A 6 -5.82 -1.98 14.09
C ALA A 6 -5.24 -2.17 15.49
N THR A 7 -4.91 -1.09 16.16
CA THR A 7 -4.58 -1.11 17.60
C THR A 7 -5.70 -0.40 18.35
N LEU A 8 -6.30 -1.08 19.30
CA LEU A 8 -7.41 -0.56 20.11
C LEU A 8 -6.92 -0.02 21.45
N THR A 9 -7.58 1.01 21.94
CA THR A 9 -7.43 1.46 23.32
C THR A 9 -8.05 0.43 24.28
N THR A 10 -7.80 0.56 25.57
CA THR A 10 -8.35 -0.35 26.59
C THR A 10 -9.89 -0.35 26.59
N ASP A 11 -10.51 0.82 26.40
CA ASP A 11 -11.97 0.96 26.38
C ASP A 11 -12.57 0.33 25.12
N GLN A 12 -11.97 0.60 23.95
CA GLN A 12 -12.35 -0.01 22.67
C GLN A 12 -12.19 -1.54 22.70
N ALA A 13 -11.11 -2.01 23.30
CA ALA A 13 -10.87 -3.44 23.49
C ALA A 13 -11.95 -4.09 24.36
N THR A 14 -12.41 -3.39 25.41
CA THR A 14 -13.48 -3.88 26.29
C THR A 14 -14.83 -3.91 25.57
N GLN A 15 -15.15 -2.88 24.79
CA GLN A 15 -16.35 -2.84 23.95
C GLN A 15 -16.36 -3.96 22.91
N LEU A 16 -15.23 -4.22 22.25
CA LEU A 16 -15.11 -5.31 21.29
C LEU A 16 -15.29 -6.69 21.93
N VAL A 17 -14.73 -6.91 23.13
CA VAL A 17 -14.96 -8.15 23.89
C VAL A 17 -16.43 -8.34 24.17
N ALA A 18 -17.13 -7.32 24.68
CA ALA A 18 -18.56 -7.39 24.95
C ALA A 18 -19.38 -7.68 23.68
N HIS A 19 -19.05 -7.01 22.56
CA HIS A 19 -19.72 -7.25 21.26
C HIS A 19 -19.55 -8.69 20.79
N LEU A 20 -18.34 -9.25 20.84
CA LEU A 20 -18.07 -10.63 20.39
C LEU A 20 -18.74 -11.66 21.31
N GLN A 21 -18.81 -11.41 22.62
CA GLN A 21 -19.48 -12.30 23.57
C GLN A 21 -21.01 -12.29 23.45
N ALA A 22 -21.59 -11.13 23.14
CA ALA A 22 -23.04 -10.98 22.97
C ALA A 22 -23.53 -11.39 21.58
N GLY A 23 -22.66 -11.38 20.57
CA GLY A 23 -23.01 -11.64 19.18
C GLY A 23 -22.94 -13.12 18.78
N PRO A 24 -23.35 -13.44 17.53
CA PRO A 24 -23.37 -14.81 17.02
C PRO A 24 -21.97 -15.24 16.53
N TYR A 25 -20.98 -15.24 17.44
CA TYR A 25 -19.60 -15.62 17.15
C TYR A 25 -19.25 -16.93 17.90
N ASP A 26 -18.62 -17.85 17.21
CA ASP A 26 -17.98 -19.01 17.80
C ASP A 26 -16.66 -18.56 18.45
N LEU A 27 -16.63 -18.50 19.78
CA LEU A 27 -15.46 -18.10 20.52
C LEU A 27 -14.43 -19.20 20.54
N LYS A 28 -13.15 -18.87 20.27
CA LYS A 28 -12.03 -19.80 20.22
C LYS A 28 -10.88 -19.31 21.08
N GLU A 29 -10.19 -20.24 21.72
CA GLU A 29 -8.93 -19.94 22.40
C GLU A 29 -7.81 -19.82 21.37
N VAL A 30 -7.11 -18.67 21.40
CA VAL A 30 -5.94 -18.40 20.58
C VAL A 30 -4.82 -17.93 21.49
N PRO A 31 -3.60 -18.45 21.37
CA PRO A 31 -2.47 -18.05 22.20
C PRO A 31 -2.26 -16.53 22.15
N TYR A 32 -2.06 -15.92 23.32
CA TYR A 32 -1.86 -14.49 23.51
C TYR A 32 -3.04 -13.60 23.06
N ALA A 33 -4.19 -14.16 22.71
CA ALA A 33 -5.39 -13.39 22.43
C ALA A 33 -6.18 -13.11 23.72
N ARG A 34 -6.76 -11.93 23.81
CA ARG A 34 -7.75 -11.56 24.85
C ARG A 34 -9.10 -12.19 24.51
N ILE A 35 -9.44 -12.25 23.21
CA ILE A 35 -10.63 -12.90 22.68
C ILE A 35 -10.43 -13.21 21.18
N SER A 36 -11.00 -14.31 20.72
CA SER A 36 -11.11 -14.60 19.28
C SER A 36 -12.51 -15.13 19.00
N GLY A 37 -13.19 -14.51 18.04
CA GLY A 37 -14.53 -14.89 17.60
C GLY A 37 -14.56 -15.16 16.10
N ALA A 38 -15.21 -16.23 15.70
CA ALA A 38 -15.39 -16.61 14.32
C ALA A 38 -16.88 -16.68 13.95
N LYS A 39 -17.21 -16.29 12.74
CA LYS A 39 -18.50 -16.57 12.09
C LYS A 39 -18.26 -16.85 10.61
N LYS A 40 -19.30 -17.19 9.86
CA LYS A 40 -19.16 -17.47 8.43
C LYS A 40 -18.38 -16.34 7.73
N ASP A 41 -17.29 -16.72 7.08
CA ASP A 41 -16.42 -15.81 6.30
C ASP A 41 -15.75 -14.68 7.09
N LEU A 42 -15.68 -14.76 8.43
CA LEU A 42 -15.05 -13.74 9.27
C LEU A 42 -14.39 -14.34 10.51
N ASN A 43 -13.15 -13.93 10.78
CA ASN A 43 -12.43 -14.16 12.02
C ASN A 43 -11.99 -12.82 12.61
N VAL A 44 -12.25 -12.61 13.89
CA VAL A 44 -11.88 -11.42 14.64
C VAL A 44 -11.06 -11.84 15.85
N THR A 45 -9.80 -11.42 15.91
CA THR A 45 -8.90 -11.77 17.03
C THR A 45 -8.32 -10.50 17.64
N LEU A 46 -8.56 -10.30 18.92
CA LEU A 46 -7.96 -9.23 19.72
C LEU A 46 -6.88 -9.82 20.62
N TYR A 47 -5.65 -9.38 20.43
CA TYR A 47 -4.50 -9.81 21.23
C TYR A 47 -4.36 -9.02 22.53
N LEU A 48 -3.63 -9.58 23.50
CA LEU A 48 -3.34 -8.93 24.79
C LEU A 48 -2.59 -7.59 24.63
N SER A 49 -1.85 -7.42 23.53
CA SER A 49 -1.17 -6.17 23.17
C SER A 49 -2.11 -5.05 22.72
N GLY A 50 -3.41 -5.29 22.63
CA GLY A 50 -4.38 -4.36 22.03
C GLY A 50 -4.47 -4.46 20.51
N LYS A 51 -3.64 -5.29 19.86
CA LYS A 51 -3.69 -5.48 18.41
C LYS A 51 -4.92 -6.30 18.02
N LEU A 52 -5.75 -5.69 17.17
CA LEU A 52 -6.89 -6.33 16.52
C LEU A 52 -6.47 -6.86 15.15
N VAL A 53 -6.88 -8.08 14.83
CA VAL A 53 -6.76 -8.67 13.49
C VAL A 53 -8.12 -9.18 13.06
N VAL A 54 -8.62 -8.69 11.92
CA VAL A 54 -9.88 -9.11 11.31
C VAL A 54 -9.56 -9.74 9.95
N GLN A 55 -10.07 -10.94 9.69
CA GLN A 55 -9.75 -11.69 8.48
C GLN A 55 -10.99 -12.36 7.89
N GLY A 56 -11.02 -12.48 6.55
CA GLY A 56 -12.07 -13.15 5.81
C GLY A 56 -12.83 -12.22 4.87
N LYS A 57 -13.76 -12.79 4.12
CA LYS A 57 -14.56 -12.03 3.12
C LYS A 57 -15.45 -10.98 3.79
N GLY A 58 -15.92 -11.24 5.01
CA GLY A 58 -16.75 -10.33 5.80
C GLY A 58 -15.99 -9.20 6.49
N THR A 59 -14.67 -9.08 6.28
CA THR A 59 -13.84 -8.05 6.93
C THR A 59 -14.34 -6.62 6.66
N LYS A 60 -14.72 -6.33 5.42
CA LYS A 60 -15.22 -5.00 5.05
C LYS A 60 -16.49 -4.65 5.82
N ASP A 61 -17.46 -5.55 5.80
CA ASP A 61 -18.76 -5.34 6.46
C ASP A 61 -18.59 -5.20 7.98
N PHE A 62 -17.68 -6.00 8.58
CA PHE A 62 -17.38 -5.88 10.00
C PHE A 62 -16.78 -4.52 10.36
N ILE A 63 -15.88 -3.99 9.54
CA ILE A 63 -15.29 -2.67 9.78
C ILE A 63 -16.38 -1.59 9.67
N GLU A 64 -17.14 -1.60 8.57
CA GLU A 64 -18.11 -0.57 8.24
C GLU A 64 -19.30 -0.53 9.21
N PHE A 65 -19.78 -1.69 9.65
CA PHE A 65 -21.01 -1.78 10.44
C PHE A 65 -20.80 -2.06 11.94
N VAL A 66 -19.60 -2.48 12.35
CA VAL A 66 -19.33 -2.82 13.75
C VAL A 66 -18.11 -2.06 14.28
N LEU A 67 -16.94 -2.26 13.68
CA LEU A 67 -15.71 -1.73 14.25
C LEU A 67 -15.70 -0.20 14.29
N GLU A 68 -16.03 0.45 13.20
CA GLU A 68 -16.00 1.92 13.13
C GLU A 68 -17.13 2.57 13.92
N PRO A 69 -18.41 2.25 13.73
CA PRO A 69 -19.49 2.94 14.44
C PRO A 69 -19.61 2.56 15.91
N GLU A 70 -19.41 1.28 16.27
CA GLU A 70 -19.70 0.79 17.62
C GLU A 70 -18.47 0.79 18.53
N ILE A 71 -17.25 0.61 17.96
CA ILE A 71 -16.02 0.43 18.74
C ILE A 71 -15.11 1.66 18.65
N LEU A 72 -14.89 2.17 17.43
CA LEU A 72 -14.00 3.31 17.22
C LEU A 72 -14.70 4.65 17.36
N GLY A 73 -16.03 4.69 17.23
CA GLY A 73 -16.82 5.93 17.25
C GLY A 73 -16.53 6.84 16.05
N ALA A 74 -16.01 6.28 14.96
CA ALA A 74 -15.63 7.02 13.76
C ALA A 74 -15.95 6.19 12.50
N ALA A 75 -16.43 6.82 11.45
CA ALA A 75 -16.65 6.20 10.14
C ALA A 75 -15.52 6.64 9.21
N THR A 76 -14.55 5.76 8.95
CA THR A 76 -13.37 6.06 8.14
C THR A 76 -13.35 5.29 6.84
N LEU A 77 -13.88 4.08 6.80
CA LEU A 77 -13.84 3.21 5.63
C LEU A 77 -14.67 3.80 4.46
N GLY A 78 -13.99 4.12 3.37
CA GLY A 78 -14.58 4.74 2.20
C GLY A 78 -14.70 6.27 2.27
N TYR A 79 -14.41 6.88 3.43
CA TYR A 79 -14.41 8.32 3.64
C TYR A 79 -13.00 8.89 3.83
N GLU A 80 -11.94 8.08 3.67
CA GLU A 80 -10.55 8.46 3.90
C GLU A 80 -10.19 9.75 3.15
N SER A 81 -10.57 9.87 1.90
CA SER A 81 -10.29 11.07 1.09
C SER A 81 -11.15 12.29 1.45
N THR A 82 -12.24 12.09 2.21
CA THR A 82 -13.07 13.17 2.75
C THR A 82 -12.50 13.66 4.06
N LEU A 83 -11.99 12.75 4.88
CA LEU A 83 -11.37 13.04 6.18
C LEU A 83 -9.96 13.62 6.01
N ASP A 84 -9.22 13.14 5.01
CA ASP A 84 -7.92 13.68 4.62
C ASP A 84 -7.87 13.97 3.11
N PRO A 85 -8.28 15.18 2.70
CA PRO A 85 -8.25 15.60 1.29
C PRO A 85 -6.85 15.52 0.67
N SER A 86 -5.76 15.58 1.47
CA SER A 86 -4.39 15.48 0.98
C SER A 86 -4.06 14.13 0.34
N LEU A 87 -4.87 13.10 0.61
CA LEU A 87 -4.78 11.80 -0.05
C LEU A 87 -5.11 11.87 -1.56
N LEU A 88 -5.78 12.95 -2.00
CA LEU A 88 -6.08 13.19 -3.41
C LEU A 88 -5.11 14.16 -4.09
N ASP A 89 -4.15 14.69 -3.35
CA ASP A 89 -3.14 15.61 -3.89
C ASP A 89 -2.29 14.94 -4.97
N ALA A 90 -1.89 15.76 -5.95
CA ALA A 90 -1.00 15.32 -7.00
C ALA A 90 0.36 14.91 -6.43
N ARG A 91 0.81 13.71 -6.78
CA ARG A 91 2.06 13.12 -6.27
C ARG A 91 2.69 12.14 -7.24
N ILE A 92 3.94 11.83 -6.98
CA ILE A 92 4.67 10.74 -7.64
C ILE A 92 4.86 9.62 -6.62
N GLY A 93 4.48 8.38 -6.96
CA GLY A 93 4.81 7.17 -6.21
C GLY A 93 5.92 6.42 -6.92
N VAL A 94 6.88 5.87 -6.19
CA VAL A 94 8.01 5.11 -6.75
C VAL A 94 8.22 3.82 -5.98
N ASP A 95 8.41 2.73 -6.72
CA ASP A 95 8.71 1.41 -6.15
C ASP A 95 9.61 0.62 -7.10
N GLU A 96 10.23 -0.45 -6.59
CA GLU A 96 11.08 -1.35 -7.36
C GLU A 96 10.51 -2.77 -7.50
N SER A 97 10.99 -3.49 -8.51
CA SER A 97 10.76 -4.92 -8.73
C SER A 97 12.03 -5.60 -9.21
N GLY A 98 12.23 -6.87 -8.84
CA GLY A 98 13.40 -7.66 -9.21
C GLY A 98 14.59 -7.53 -8.26
N LYS A 99 14.43 -6.87 -7.10
CA LYS A 99 15.46 -6.83 -6.07
C LYS A 99 15.63 -8.20 -5.42
N GLY A 100 16.83 -8.77 -5.60
CA GLY A 100 17.14 -10.11 -5.10
C GLY A 100 16.79 -11.25 -6.06
N ASP A 101 16.15 -10.96 -7.19
CA ASP A 101 15.90 -11.94 -8.23
C ASP A 101 17.19 -12.30 -8.96
N PHE A 102 17.36 -13.59 -9.25
CA PHE A 102 18.53 -14.07 -9.96
C PHE A 102 18.46 -13.80 -11.47
N PHE A 103 17.25 -13.84 -12.02
CA PHE A 103 16.99 -13.60 -13.45
C PHE A 103 16.16 -12.34 -13.65
N GLY A 104 16.39 -11.66 -14.77
CA GLY A 104 15.64 -10.49 -15.17
C GLY A 104 16.29 -9.16 -14.77
N PRO A 105 15.75 -8.05 -15.25
CA PRO A 105 16.22 -6.72 -14.91
C PRO A 105 15.74 -6.30 -13.51
N LEU A 106 16.54 -5.47 -12.85
CA LEU A 106 16.05 -4.65 -11.73
C LEU A 106 15.24 -3.49 -12.33
N CYS A 107 13.97 -3.40 -11.99
CA CYS A 107 13.08 -2.37 -12.51
C CYS A 107 12.71 -1.39 -11.39
N VAL A 108 12.72 -0.09 -11.72
CA VAL A 108 12.17 0.98 -10.87
C VAL A 108 11.10 1.70 -11.66
N ALA A 109 9.92 1.87 -11.08
CA ALA A 109 8.80 2.56 -11.71
C ALA A 109 8.36 3.75 -10.87
N ALA A 110 8.24 4.91 -11.51
CA ALA A 110 7.61 6.10 -10.95
C ALA A 110 6.29 6.38 -11.67
N VAL A 111 5.25 6.69 -10.90
CA VAL A 111 3.91 6.97 -11.40
C VAL A 111 3.42 8.28 -10.83
N TYR A 112 3.10 9.24 -11.71
CA TYR A 112 2.41 10.46 -11.32
C TYR A 112 0.91 10.23 -11.31
N VAL A 113 0.26 10.67 -10.24
CA VAL A 113 -1.20 10.63 -10.06
C VAL A 113 -1.72 11.97 -9.56
N ASN A 114 -2.95 12.27 -9.92
CA ASN A 114 -3.73 13.39 -9.40
C ASN A 114 -5.14 12.93 -9.01
N LYS A 115 -5.96 13.83 -8.49
CA LYS A 115 -7.34 13.54 -8.06
C LYS A 115 -8.18 12.84 -9.13
N SER A 116 -8.05 13.24 -10.40
CA SER A 116 -8.80 12.63 -11.51
C SER A 116 -8.40 11.18 -11.73
N VAL A 117 -7.08 10.91 -11.79
CA VAL A 117 -6.50 9.56 -11.92
C VAL A 117 -6.93 8.68 -10.76
N LEU A 118 -6.79 9.16 -9.52
CA LEU A 118 -7.16 8.40 -8.32
C LEU A 118 -8.65 8.04 -8.29
N ASN A 119 -9.51 8.96 -8.72
CA ASN A 119 -10.95 8.67 -8.82
C ASN A 119 -11.26 7.64 -9.91
N ALA A 120 -10.60 7.71 -11.06
CA ALA A 120 -10.74 6.70 -12.12
C ALA A 120 -10.31 5.30 -11.64
N TRP A 121 -9.31 5.22 -10.77
CA TRP A 121 -8.79 3.95 -10.27
C TRP A 121 -9.60 3.28 -9.17
N LYS A 122 -10.57 3.96 -8.57
CA LYS A 122 -11.45 3.37 -7.52
C LYS A 122 -12.13 2.07 -7.97
N THR A 123 -12.45 1.95 -9.26
CA THR A 123 -13.11 0.76 -9.83
C THR A 123 -12.14 -0.19 -10.53
N VAL A 124 -10.88 0.18 -10.74
CA VAL A 124 -9.89 -0.63 -11.48
C VAL A 124 -9.32 -1.76 -10.61
N GLY A 125 -9.38 -1.61 -9.29
CA GLY A 125 -8.86 -2.62 -8.35
C GLY A 125 -7.34 -2.57 -8.18
N ILE A 126 -6.73 -1.38 -8.37
CA ILE A 126 -5.31 -1.15 -8.06
C ILE A 126 -5.09 -1.39 -6.57
N ARG A 127 -4.08 -2.18 -6.24
CA ARG A 127 -3.76 -2.62 -4.88
C ARG A 127 -2.27 -2.95 -4.77
N ASP A 128 -1.83 -3.25 -3.55
CA ASP A 128 -0.47 -3.74 -3.27
C ASP A 128 -0.08 -4.89 -4.22
N SER A 129 1.09 -4.79 -4.85
CA SER A 129 1.58 -5.73 -5.86
C SER A 129 1.66 -7.16 -5.34
N LYS A 130 2.00 -7.35 -4.06
CA LYS A 130 2.08 -8.67 -3.40
C LYS A 130 0.71 -9.35 -3.27
N SER A 131 -0.38 -8.59 -3.42
CA SER A 131 -1.75 -9.11 -3.43
C SER A 131 -2.30 -9.42 -4.84
N VAL A 132 -1.52 -9.16 -5.89
CA VAL A 132 -1.88 -9.47 -7.28
C VAL A 132 -1.50 -10.92 -7.59
N GLY A 133 -2.49 -11.78 -7.79
CA GLY A 133 -2.31 -13.25 -7.82
C GLY A 133 -1.99 -13.86 -9.18
N SER A 134 -1.88 -13.08 -10.27
CA SER A 134 -1.58 -13.64 -11.60
C SER A 134 -0.99 -12.62 -12.56
N ASP A 135 -0.19 -13.13 -13.51
CA ASP A 135 0.41 -12.32 -14.59
C ASP A 135 -0.66 -11.63 -15.44
N ALA A 136 -1.78 -12.29 -15.70
CA ALA A 136 -2.89 -11.70 -16.45
C ALA A 136 -3.45 -10.46 -15.75
N GLN A 137 -3.55 -10.49 -14.41
CA GLN A 137 -3.96 -9.32 -13.62
C GLN A 137 -2.89 -8.22 -13.66
N ILE A 138 -1.60 -8.56 -13.59
CA ILE A 138 -0.50 -7.59 -13.70
C ILE A 138 -0.57 -6.87 -15.05
N VAL A 139 -0.73 -7.62 -16.15
CA VAL A 139 -0.87 -7.05 -17.50
C VAL A 139 -2.09 -6.14 -17.61
N HIS A 140 -3.23 -6.58 -17.07
CA HIS A 140 -4.45 -5.77 -17.04
C HIS A 140 -4.27 -4.46 -16.27
N LEU A 141 -3.71 -4.51 -15.06
CA LEU A 141 -3.45 -3.32 -14.24
C LEU A 141 -2.41 -2.39 -14.89
N ASN A 142 -1.33 -2.92 -15.47
CA ASN A 142 -0.35 -2.12 -16.20
C ASN A 142 -0.99 -1.36 -17.36
N ARG A 143 -1.87 -2.01 -18.11
CA ARG A 143 -2.61 -1.38 -19.20
C ARG A 143 -3.53 -0.26 -18.67
N ALA A 144 -4.32 -0.56 -17.65
CA ALA A 144 -5.23 0.41 -17.05
C ALA A 144 -4.49 1.65 -16.52
N ILE A 145 -3.33 1.45 -15.85
CA ILE A 145 -2.49 2.55 -15.36
C ILE A 145 -2.02 3.43 -16.51
N ARG A 146 -1.47 2.83 -17.57
CA ARG A 146 -0.89 3.57 -18.71
C ARG A 146 -1.91 4.26 -19.58
N GLU A 147 -3.11 3.70 -19.70
CA GLU A 147 -4.19 4.25 -20.53
C GLU A 147 -5.06 5.28 -19.76
N THR A 148 -4.89 5.44 -18.44
CA THR A 148 -5.66 6.42 -17.68
C THR A 148 -5.22 7.86 -18.03
N PRO A 149 -6.13 8.70 -18.56
CA PRO A 149 -5.81 10.08 -18.89
C PRO A 149 -5.29 10.87 -17.68
N GLY A 150 -4.19 11.59 -17.88
CA GLY A 150 -3.54 12.37 -16.80
C GLY A 150 -2.57 11.57 -15.92
N CYS A 151 -2.54 10.25 -16.03
CA CYS A 151 -1.49 9.43 -15.43
C CYS A 151 -0.20 9.51 -16.27
N GLN A 152 0.95 9.62 -15.63
CA GLN A 152 2.26 9.55 -16.27
C GLN A 152 3.11 8.50 -15.61
N VAL A 153 3.82 7.70 -16.40
CA VAL A 153 4.63 6.57 -15.92
C VAL A 153 6.05 6.68 -16.47
N SER A 154 7.04 6.57 -15.59
CA SER A 154 8.45 6.40 -15.95
C SER A 154 8.93 5.05 -15.43
N VAL A 155 9.62 4.28 -16.28
CA VAL A 155 10.19 2.98 -15.90
C VAL A 155 11.67 2.97 -16.27
N ILE A 156 12.50 2.62 -15.31
CA ILE A 156 13.93 2.37 -15.46
C ILE A 156 14.14 0.87 -15.37
N ALA A 157 14.49 0.25 -16.47
CA ALA A 157 14.85 -1.17 -16.52
C ALA A 157 16.38 -1.29 -16.53
N ILE A 158 16.95 -1.84 -15.47
CA ILE A 158 18.41 -2.02 -15.31
C ILE A 158 18.73 -3.48 -15.60
N GLY A 159 19.13 -3.78 -16.84
CA GLY A 159 19.57 -5.12 -17.21
C GLY A 159 20.88 -5.51 -16.50
N ASN A 160 21.20 -6.81 -16.50
CA ASN A 160 22.29 -7.38 -15.70
C ASN A 160 23.65 -6.71 -15.95
N GLU A 161 23.98 -6.41 -17.21
CA GLU A 161 25.24 -5.74 -17.54
C GLU A 161 25.28 -4.30 -17.00
N ALA A 162 24.19 -3.55 -17.16
CA ALA A 162 24.08 -2.21 -16.63
C ALA A 162 24.09 -2.21 -15.08
N TYR A 163 23.44 -3.20 -14.47
CA TYR A 163 23.45 -3.40 -13.02
C TYR A 163 24.89 -3.60 -12.51
N ASN A 164 25.68 -4.48 -13.14
CA ASN A 164 27.06 -4.73 -12.74
C ASN A 164 27.91 -3.45 -12.81
N ARG A 165 27.78 -2.68 -13.89
CA ARG A 165 28.50 -1.38 -14.01
C ARG A 165 28.08 -0.39 -12.92
N LEU A 166 26.76 -0.27 -12.68
CA LEU A 166 26.25 0.63 -11.65
C LEU A 166 26.63 0.18 -10.25
N HIS A 167 26.60 -1.14 -9.98
CA HIS A 167 27.01 -1.68 -8.70
C HIS A 167 28.49 -1.42 -8.38
N VAL A 168 29.38 -1.58 -9.36
CA VAL A 168 30.80 -1.22 -9.21
C VAL A 168 30.96 0.28 -8.89
N ARG A 169 30.20 1.14 -9.57
CA ARG A 169 30.27 2.59 -9.39
C ARG A 169 29.66 3.05 -8.05
N HIS A 170 28.55 2.47 -7.62
CA HIS A 170 27.77 2.91 -6.46
C HIS A 170 28.04 2.09 -5.18
N GLY A 171 28.69 0.94 -5.29
CA GLY A 171 29.15 0.13 -4.18
C GLY A 171 28.10 -0.76 -3.52
N SER A 172 26.79 -0.55 -3.75
CA SER A 172 25.74 -1.38 -3.18
C SER A 172 24.43 -1.36 -4.00
N VAL A 173 23.61 -2.42 -3.86
CA VAL A 173 22.27 -2.47 -4.48
C VAL A 173 21.38 -1.32 -4.00
N ASN A 174 21.47 -0.94 -2.73
CA ASN A 174 20.65 0.14 -2.19
C ASN A 174 20.99 1.49 -2.82
N THR A 175 22.26 1.75 -3.13
CA THR A 175 22.69 2.97 -3.80
C THR A 175 22.30 2.96 -5.30
N VAL A 176 22.32 1.79 -5.93
CA VAL A 176 21.80 1.63 -7.31
C VAL A 176 20.30 1.89 -7.35
N LEU A 177 19.53 1.36 -6.38
CA LEU A 177 18.10 1.61 -6.24
C LEU A 177 17.83 3.11 -6.02
N ALA A 178 18.54 3.74 -5.09
CA ALA A 178 18.38 5.16 -4.82
C ALA A 178 18.61 6.00 -6.09
N TRP A 179 19.65 5.68 -6.87
CA TRP A 179 19.87 6.29 -8.19
C TRP A 179 18.69 6.04 -9.14
N GLY A 180 18.16 4.80 -9.18
CA GLY A 180 17.03 4.44 -10.03
C GLY A 180 15.75 5.20 -9.66
N HIS A 181 15.47 5.34 -8.36
CA HIS A 181 14.32 6.10 -7.84
C HIS A 181 14.45 7.58 -8.21
N ALA A 182 15.61 8.22 -7.95
CA ALA A 182 15.87 9.59 -8.34
C ALA A 182 15.66 9.80 -9.85
N ARG A 183 16.27 8.94 -10.67
CA ARG A 183 16.18 9.05 -12.13
C ARG A 183 14.74 8.85 -12.64
N ALA A 184 13.96 7.95 -12.05
CA ALA A 184 12.57 7.73 -12.43
C ALA A 184 11.69 8.95 -12.12
N ILE A 185 11.95 9.63 -10.98
CA ILE A 185 11.30 10.89 -10.58
C ILE A 185 11.69 12.01 -11.55
N GLU A 186 12.99 12.21 -11.78
CA GLU A 186 13.52 13.23 -12.70
C GLU A 186 12.88 13.10 -14.10
N ASN A 187 12.85 11.89 -14.66
CA ASN A 187 12.23 11.65 -15.96
C ASN A 187 10.74 12.02 -16.02
N LEU A 188 10.02 11.96 -14.90
CA LEU A 188 8.65 12.45 -14.83
C LEU A 188 8.62 13.97 -14.73
N LEU A 189 9.45 14.58 -13.89
CA LEU A 189 9.50 16.03 -13.71
C LEU A 189 9.90 16.75 -15.00
N GLU A 190 10.78 16.16 -15.81
CA GLU A 190 11.16 16.68 -17.13
C GLU A 190 9.97 16.78 -18.10
N ARG A 191 8.89 16.04 -17.88
CA ARG A 191 7.66 16.12 -18.67
C ARG A 191 6.82 17.37 -18.38
N GLY A 192 7.15 18.14 -17.34
CA GLY A 192 6.63 19.44 -16.99
C GLY A 192 5.11 19.61 -17.19
N PRO A 193 4.65 20.21 -18.32
CA PRO A 193 3.25 20.52 -18.54
C PRO A 193 2.27 19.32 -18.53
N LEU A 194 2.77 18.09 -18.69
CA LEU A 194 1.95 16.88 -18.60
C LEU A 194 1.60 16.49 -17.16
N LEU A 195 2.29 17.09 -16.17
CA LEU A 195 2.02 16.89 -14.74
C LEU A 195 1.13 18.03 -14.24
N ASN A 196 -0.17 17.93 -14.48
CA ASN A 196 -1.14 18.96 -14.11
C ASN A 196 -2.24 18.42 -13.19
N PRO A 197 -2.39 18.95 -11.96
CA PRO A 197 -1.50 19.94 -11.31
C PRO A 197 -0.10 19.38 -11.03
N PRO A 198 0.91 20.23 -10.84
CA PRO A 198 2.26 19.76 -10.52
C PRO A 198 2.25 18.92 -9.22
N PRO A 199 3.10 17.89 -9.12
CA PRO A 199 3.17 17.06 -7.92
C PRO A 199 3.74 17.87 -6.76
N ILE A 200 3.10 17.76 -5.59
CA ILE A 200 3.56 18.44 -4.37
C ILE A 200 4.56 17.61 -3.56
N ARG A 201 4.66 16.31 -3.85
CA ARG A 201 5.57 15.37 -3.18
C ARG A 201 5.88 14.16 -4.06
N ALA A 202 7.02 13.53 -3.80
CA ALA A 202 7.32 12.18 -4.23
C ALA A 202 7.34 11.25 -3.02
N ILE A 203 6.81 10.04 -3.18
CA ILE A 203 6.76 9.00 -2.15
C ILE A 203 7.54 7.81 -2.71
N SER A 204 8.64 7.47 -2.06
CA SER A 204 9.47 6.30 -2.36
C SER A 204 9.24 5.24 -1.29
N ASP A 205 9.08 3.98 -1.69
CA ASP A 205 9.10 2.89 -0.71
C ASP A 205 10.48 2.77 -0.07
N GLN A 206 10.50 2.27 1.17
CA GLN A 206 11.73 2.12 1.93
C GLN A 206 12.45 0.83 1.51
N PHE A 207 13.36 0.93 0.56
CA PHE A 207 14.19 -0.20 0.08
C PHE A 207 15.46 -0.46 0.90
N ALA A 208 15.79 0.41 1.86
CA ALA A 208 16.97 0.28 2.73
C ALA A 208 16.57 0.33 4.20
N SER A 209 17.37 -0.30 5.07
CA SER A 209 17.19 -0.27 6.53
C SER A 209 17.33 1.13 7.14
N SER A 210 18.07 2.02 6.49
CA SER A 210 18.25 3.41 6.88
C SER A 210 17.56 4.38 5.94
N LYS A 211 16.67 5.23 6.46
CA LYS A 211 16.05 6.33 5.71
C LYS A 211 17.07 7.29 5.12
N THR A 212 18.16 7.55 5.85
CA THR A 212 19.25 8.44 5.42
C THR A 212 19.92 7.96 4.13
N THR A 213 19.92 6.66 3.84
CA THR A 213 20.46 6.12 2.58
C THR A 213 19.60 6.55 1.39
N VAL A 214 18.28 6.60 1.56
CA VAL A 214 17.33 7.05 0.54
C VAL A 214 17.44 8.57 0.36
N GLU A 215 17.42 9.32 1.46
CA GLU A 215 17.45 10.79 1.47
C GLU A 215 18.74 11.39 0.83
N ARG A 216 19.90 10.73 1.00
CA ARG A 216 21.16 11.19 0.43
C ARG A 216 21.30 10.95 -1.06
N ALA A 217 20.45 10.12 -1.63
CA ALA A 217 20.56 9.72 -3.02
C ALA A 217 19.47 10.38 -3.90
N LEU A 218 18.46 10.97 -3.29
CA LEU A 218 17.44 11.83 -3.89
C LEU A 218 17.82 13.29 -3.80
#